data_5c8373cacebecfe6aebdbb3a828daf0e
#
_entry.id   5c8373cacebecfe6aebdbb3a828daf0e
#
_cell.length_a   1.000
_cell.length_b   1.000
_cell.length_c   1.000
_cell.angle_alpha   90.00
_cell.angle_beta   90.00
_cell.angle_gamma   90.00
#
_symmetry.space_group_name_H-M   'P 1'
#
loop_
_entity.id
_entity.type
_entity.pdbx_description
1 polymer ?
#
loop_
_entity_poly.entity_id
_entity_poly.type
_entity_poly.pdbx_seq_one_letter_code
_entity_poly.pdbx_strand_id
1 'polypeptide(L)'
;MIFGRREKRPALLTFDRILVPIAGTEADDAALRLTAILLAGTAGKAFLLHVIEIPFERQLDAQDPTAVAFADEALGHGEAFLTEHEVLVETGIAQARAAGAAIVDDAVERRADLIVMGLRYKRRFGGGWDAGRTVPYVMRNSTAPVWCRRAETEELAHTP
;
A
#
# COMPACT_ATOMS: atom_id res chain seq x y z
N MET A 1 28.03 27.42 35.31
CA MET A 1 27.57 26.10 34.81
C MET A 1 26.42 26.32 33.83
N ILE A 2 26.69 26.28 32.56
CA ILE A 2 25.65 26.48 31.54
C ILE A 2 25.08 25.07 31.24
N PHE A 3 23.91 24.77 31.80
CA PHE A 3 23.15 23.60 31.39
C PHE A 3 22.66 23.83 29.96
N GLY A 4 23.37 23.26 28.99
CA GLY A 4 22.91 23.23 27.62
C GLY A 4 21.53 22.59 27.57
N ARG A 5 20.51 23.38 27.22
CA ARG A 5 19.18 22.91 26.84
C ARG A 5 19.38 21.96 25.67
N ARG A 6 19.29 20.66 25.91
CA ARG A 6 19.24 19.67 24.84
C ARG A 6 18.05 20.05 23.99
N GLU A 7 18.29 20.67 22.84
CA GLU A 7 17.25 20.88 21.86
C GLU A 7 16.63 19.51 21.55
N LYS A 8 15.36 19.38 21.91
CA LYS A 8 14.57 18.20 21.61
C LYS A 8 14.50 18.14 20.09
N ARG A 9 15.31 17.27 19.47
CA ARG A 9 15.20 17.00 18.03
C ARG A 9 13.73 16.74 17.72
N PRO A 10 13.14 17.37 16.70
CA PRO A 10 11.78 17.07 16.33
C PRO A 10 11.67 15.55 16.17
N ALA A 11 10.64 14.97 16.75
CA ALA A 11 10.38 13.55 16.60
C ALA A 11 10.34 13.26 15.10
N LEU A 12 11.20 12.36 14.63
CA LEU A 12 11.11 11.85 13.26
C LEU A 12 9.70 11.29 13.07
N LEU A 13 9.13 11.46 11.89
CA LEU A 13 7.87 10.83 11.55
C LEU A 13 8.02 9.33 11.78
N THR A 14 7.25 8.80 12.71
CA THR A 14 7.16 7.37 13.00
C THR A 14 5.77 6.91 12.64
N PHE A 15 5.69 5.74 12.06
CA PHE A 15 4.43 5.10 11.71
C PHE A 15 4.34 3.77 12.44
N ASP A 16 3.19 3.50 13.04
CA ASP A 16 2.95 2.26 13.79
C ASP A 16 1.99 1.32 13.08
N ARG A 17 1.16 1.85 12.17
CA ARG A 17 0.07 1.12 11.50
C ARG A 17 0.00 1.53 10.03
N ILE A 18 0.71 0.81 9.18
CA ILE A 18 0.75 1.10 7.75
C ILE A 18 -0.20 0.18 6.99
N LEU A 19 -1.16 0.76 6.27
CA LEU A 19 -2.00 0.02 5.32
C LEU A 19 -1.32 0.00 3.95
N VAL A 20 -1.19 -1.18 3.36
CA VAL A 20 -0.59 -1.39 2.04
C VAL A 20 -1.59 -2.13 1.16
N PRO A 21 -2.30 -1.44 0.27
CA PRO A 21 -3.13 -2.09 -0.73
C PRO A 21 -2.26 -2.89 -1.71
N ILE A 22 -2.61 -4.15 -1.91
CA ILE A 22 -1.91 -5.10 -2.78
C ILE A 22 -2.81 -5.40 -3.99
N ALA A 23 -2.33 -5.12 -5.19
CA ALA A 23 -3.07 -5.32 -6.43
C ALA A 23 -2.67 -6.59 -7.20
N GLY A 24 -1.59 -7.27 -6.79
CA GLY A 24 -1.00 -8.40 -7.50
C GLY A 24 -0.21 -7.96 -8.73
N THR A 25 0.46 -6.82 -8.65
CA THR A 25 1.24 -6.25 -9.75
C THR A 25 2.66 -5.90 -9.31
N GLU A 26 3.53 -5.64 -10.28
CA GLU A 26 4.91 -5.21 -10.02
C GLU A 26 5.02 -3.91 -9.18
N ALA A 27 3.97 -3.11 -9.14
CA ALA A 27 3.93 -1.91 -8.32
C ALA A 27 3.90 -2.22 -6.82
N ASP A 28 3.41 -3.39 -6.43
CA ASP A 28 3.33 -3.80 -5.03
C ASP A 28 4.72 -3.90 -4.40
N ASP A 29 5.71 -4.39 -5.16
CA ASP A 29 7.10 -4.51 -4.67
C ASP A 29 7.67 -3.16 -4.24
N ALA A 30 7.34 -2.09 -4.95
CA ALA A 30 7.78 -0.75 -4.59
C ALA A 30 7.16 -0.28 -3.27
N ALA A 31 5.87 -0.56 -3.05
CA ALA A 31 5.17 -0.25 -1.80
C ALA A 31 5.69 -1.10 -0.63
N LEU A 32 5.90 -2.39 -0.85
CA LEU A 32 6.43 -3.31 0.16
C LEU A 32 7.83 -2.92 0.61
N ARG A 33 8.73 -2.57 -0.32
CA ARG A 33 10.09 -2.09 0.01
C ARG A 33 10.05 -0.81 0.83
N LEU A 34 9.19 0.15 0.46
CA LEU A 34 9.03 1.38 1.24
C LEU A 34 8.51 1.08 2.65
N THR A 35 7.51 0.21 2.77
CA THR A 35 6.95 -0.21 4.04
C THR A 35 8.00 -0.89 4.93
N ALA A 36 8.81 -1.80 4.37
CA ALA A 36 9.90 -2.43 5.09
C ALA A 36 10.91 -1.42 5.64
N ILE A 37 11.28 -0.41 4.84
CA ILE A 37 12.19 0.68 5.27
C ILE A 37 11.58 1.49 6.43
N LEU A 38 10.29 1.82 6.35
CA LEU A 38 9.63 2.65 7.35
C LEU A 38 9.43 1.91 8.68
N LEU A 39 9.20 0.60 8.63
CA LEU A 39 8.95 -0.22 9.83
C LEU A 39 10.20 -0.95 10.34
N ALA A 40 11.34 -0.88 9.64
CA ALA A 40 12.57 -1.53 10.06
C ALA A 40 12.98 -1.14 11.48
N GLY A 41 13.16 -2.13 12.36
CA GLY A 41 13.58 -1.93 13.74
C GLY A 41 12.52 -1.24 14.63
N THR A 42 11.27 -1.19 14.19
CA THR A 42 10.14 -0.67 14.98
C THR A 42 9.24 -1.82 15.44
N ALA A 43 8.31 -1.53 16.36
CA ALA A 43 7.23 -2.45 16.75
C ALA A 43 5.96 -2.23 15.90
N GLY A 44 6.05 -1.44 14.84
CA GLY A 44 4.93 -1.15 13.95
C GLY A 44 4.50 -2.37 13.14
N LYS A 45 3.29 -2.29 12.58
CA LYS A 45 2.64 -3.37 11.84
C LYS A 45 2.20 -2.89 10.47
N ALA A 46 2.38 -3.75 9.47
CA ALA A 46 1.80 -3.58 8.14
C ALA A 46 0.49 -4.38 8.02
N PHE A 47 -0.50 -3.77 7.38
CA PHE A 47 -1.77 -4.40 7.01
C PHE A 47 -1.81 -4.48 5.49
N LEU A 48 -1.72 -5.69 4.93
CA LEU A 48 -1.84 -5.90 3.50
C LEU A 48 -3.30 -6.17 3.16
N LEU A 49 -3.86 -5.38 2.27
CA LEU A 49 -5.25 -5.50 1.84
C LEU A 49 -5.33 -5.76 0.33
N HIS A 50 -5.96 -6.87 -0.05
CA HIS A 50 -6.39 -7.07 -1.43
C HIS A 50 -7.89 -6.83 -1.56
N VAL A 51 -8.30 -6.02 -2.54
CA VAL A 51 -9.71 -5.73 -2.78
C VAL A 51 -10.16 -6.43 -4.07
N ILE A 52 -11.10 -7.36 -3.94
CA ILE A 52 -11.78 -7.98 -5.07
C ILE A 52 -12.93 -7.07 -5.48
N GLU A 53 -12.82 -6.44 -6.64
CA GLU A 53 -13.89 -5.60 -7.19
C GLU A 53 -14.99 -6.47 -7.79
N ILE A 54 -16.21 -6.33 -7.27
CA ILE A 54 -17.39 -7.05 -7.74
C ILE A 54 -18.21 -6.15 -8.67
N PRO A 55 -18.43 -6.54 -9.93
CA PRO A 55 -19.27 -5.79 -10.86
C PRO A 55 -20.70 -5.61 -10.34
N PHE A 56 -21.37 -4.54 -10.74
CA PHE A 56 -22.74 -4.23 -10.26
C PHE A 56 -23.79 -5.28 -10.64
N GLU A 57 -23.52 -6.04 -11.71
CA GLU A 57 -24.39 -7.13 -12.20
C GLU A 57 -24.34 -8.37 -11.30
N ARG A 58 -23.34 -8.48 -10.44
CA ARG A 58 -23.17 -9.58 -9.48
C ARG A 58 -23.53 -9.15 -8.07
N GLN A 59 -23.98 -10.09 -7.24
CA GLN A 59 -24.17 -9.82 -5.81
C GLN A 59 -22.82 -9.55 -5.14
N LEU A 60 -22.79 -8.67 -4.13
CA LEU A 60 -21.54 -8.27 -3.49
C LEU A 60 -20.84 -9.43 -2.76
N ASP A 61 -21.61 -10.39 -2.27
CA ASP A 61 -21.16 -11.62 -1.62
C ASP A 61 -20.93 -12.79 -2.59
N ALA A 62 -20.94 -12.51 -3.90
CA ALA A 62 -20.70 -13.53 -4.92
C ALA A 62 -19.34 -14.19 -4.72
N GLN A 63 -19.35 -15.52 -4.64
CA GLN A 63 -18.13 -16.32 -4.49
C GLN A 63 -17.39 -16.36 -5.83
N ASP A 64 -16.09 -16.03 -5.79
CA ASP A 64 -15.18 -16.15 -6.91
C ASP A 64 -13.88 -16.82 -6.45
N PRO A 65 -13.83 -18.16 -6.48
CA PRO A 65 -12.65 -18.90 -6.00
C PRO A 65 -11.36 -18.53 -6.72
N THR A 66 -11.45 -18.15 -8.01
CA THR A 66 -10.27 -17.73 -8.78
C THR A 66 -9.75 -16.37 -8.31
N ALA A 67 -10.65 -15.44 -8.05
CA ALA A 67 -10.27 -14.13 -7.52
C ALA A 67 -9.69 -14.24 -6.10
N VAL A 68 -10.26 -15.13 -5.27
CA VAL A 68 -9.74 -15.38 -3.92
C VAL A 68 -8.35 -16.02 -3.98
N ALA A 69 -8.15 -17.04 -4.84
CA ALA A 69 -6.83 -17.67 -4.98
C ALA A 69 -5.76 -16.68 -5.47
N PHE A 70 -6.11 -15.79 -6.40
CA PHE A 70 -5.22 -14.72 -6.84
C PHE A 70 -4.87 -13.74 -5.70
N ALA A 71 -5.88 -13.36 -4.90
CA ALA A 71 -5.70 -12.49 -3.74
C ALA A 71 -4.77 -13.13 -2.70
N ASP A 72 -4.99 -14.42 -2.39
CA ASP A 72 -4.17 -15.17 -1.45
C ASP A 72 -2.70 -15.27 -1.90
N GLU A 73 -2.46 -15.51 -3.20
CA GLU A 73 -1.12 -15.55 -3.77
C GLU A 73 -0.42 -14.18 -3.66
N ALA A 74 -1.11 -13.11 -4.05
CA ALA A 74 -0.57 -11.75 -4.00
C ALA A 74 -0.26 -11.31 -2.56
N LEU A 75 -1.16 -11.59 -1.62
CA LEU A 75 -0.97 -11.30 -0.19
C LEU A 75 0.16 -12.14 0.40
N GLY A 76 0.21 -13.43 0.07
CA GLY A 76 1.26 -14.34 0.54
C GLY A 76 2.66 -13.90 0.10
N HIS A 77 2.82 -13.39 -1.12
CA HIS A 77 4.06 -12.79 -1.59
C HIS A 77 4.47 -11.58 -0.73
N GLY A 78 3.55 -10.66 -0.49
CA GLY A 78 3.80 -9.48 0.32
C GLY A 78 4.10 -9.79 1.79
N GLU A 79 3.36 -10.75 2.38
CA GLU A 79 3.55 -11.21 3.74
C GLU A 79 4.95 -11.85 3.91
N ALA A 80 5.35 -12.74 2.99
CA ALA A 80 6.66 -13.37 3.01
C ALA A 80 7.78 -12.32 2.93
N PHE A 81 7.65 -11.35 2.00
CA PHE A 81 8.63 -10.29 1.85
C PHE A 81 8.81 -9.47 3.13
N LEU A 82 7.72 -9.00 3.73
CA LEU A 82 7.78 -8.18 4.94
C LEU A 82 8.24 -8.97 6.17
N THR A 83 7.84 -10.23 6.28
CA THR A 83 8.29 -11.13 7.37
C THR A 83 9.79 -11.38 7.30
N GLU A 84 10.35 -11.56 6.10
CA GLU A 84 11.80 -11.68 5.89
C GLU A 84 12.55 -10.43 6.36
N HIS A 85 11.88 -9.26 6.31
CA HIS A 85 12.43 -7.99 6.80
C HIS A 85 12.03 -7.68 8.26
N GLU A 86 11.59 -8.70 9.01
CA GLU A 86 11.23 -8.62 10.43
C GLU A 86 10.09 -7.63 10.75
N VAL A 87 9.20 -7.37 9.78
CA VAL A 87 8.01 -6.53 9.95
C VAL A 87 6.84 -7.40 10.37
N LEU A 88 6.08 -6.97 11.37
CA LEU A 88 4.81 -7.60 11.74
C LEU A 88 3.77 -7.34 10.66
N VAL A 89 3.08 -8.39 10.20
CA VAL A 89 2.14 -8.33 9.08
C VAL A 89 0.80 -8.94 9.46
N GLU A 90 -0.27 -8.30 9.01
CA GLU A 90 -1.60 -8.88 8.91
C GLU A 90 -2.10 -8.74 7.47
N THR A 91 -2.82 -9.74 6.99
CA THR A 91 -3.39 -9.76 5.63
C THR A 91 -4.91 -9.77 5.70
N GLY A 92 -5.55 -9.23 4.67
CA GLY A 92 -7.00 -9.25 4.54
C GLY A 92 -7.45 -9.15 3.09
N ILE A 93 -8.61 -9.75 2.80
CA ILE A 93 -9.30 -9.64 1.53
C ILE A 93 -10.64 -8.95 1.78
N ALA A 94 -10.94 -7.93 0.99
CA ALA A 94 -12.25 -7.29 0.99
C ALA A 94 -12.91 -7.45 -0.38
N GLN A 95 -14.25 -7.58 -0.39
CA GLN A 95 -15.05 -7.49 -1.60
C GLN A 95 -15.76 -6.15 -1.62
N ALA A 96 -15.65 -5.42 -2.72
CA ALA A 96 -16.24 -4.09 -2.85
C ALA A 96 -16.61 -3.75 -4.29
N ARG A 97 -17.42 -2.72 -4.49
CA ARG A 97 -17.72 -2.17 -5.83
C ARG A 97 -16.57 -1.36 -6.41
N ALA A 98 -15.75 -0.77 -5.53
CA ALA A 98 -14.61 0.04 -5.91
C ALA A 98 -13.49 -0.12 -4.89
N ALA A 99 -12.30 -0.46 -5.34
CA ALA A 99 -11.14 -0.68 -4.48
C ALA A 99 -10.77 0.57 -3.68
N GLY A 100 -10.85 1.75 -4.28
CA GLY A 100 -10.49 3.00 -3.58
C GLY A 100 -11.33 3.25 -2.33
N ALA A 101 -12.65 3.02 -2.40
CA ALA A 101 -13.55 3.19 -1.26
C ALA A 101 -13.24 2.17 -0.15
N ALA A 102 -13.05 0.90 -0.51
CA ALA A 102 -12.72 -0.15 0.44
C ALA A 102 -11.38 0.12 1.16
N ILE A 103 -10.38 0.63 0.46
CA ILE A 103 -9.08 1.00 1.04
C ILE A 103 -9.25 2.13 2.07
N VAL A 104 -10.02 3.16 1.74
CA VAL A 104 -10.28 4.28 2.66
C VAL A 104 -11.01 3.80 3.90
N ASP A 105 -12.03 2.96 3.76
CA ASP A 105 -12.81 2.42 4.87
C ASP A 105 -11.95 1.51 5.76
N ASP A 106 -11.14 0.61 5.17
CA ASP A 106 -10.23 -0.27 5.91
C ASP A 106 -9.15 0.52 6.66
N ALA A 107 -8.65 1.62 6.07
CA ALA A 107 -7.69 2.49 6.74
C ALA A 107 -8.27 3.11 8.02
N VAL A 108 -9.53 3.52 8.00
CA VAL A 108 -10.24 4.05 9.18
C VAL A 108 -10.46 2.95 10.21
N GLU A 109 -10.96 1.80 9.81
CA GLU A 109 -11.24 0.66 10.68
C GLU A 109 -9.98 0.20 11.42
N ARG A 110 -8.87 0.08 10.71
CA ARG A 110 -7.57 -0.33 11.28
C ARG A 110 -6.83 0.81 11.95
N ARG A 111 -7.35 2.04 11.90
CA ARG A 111 -6.67 3.23 12.41
C ARG A 111 -5.27 3.36 11.82
N ALA A 112 -5.16 3.19 10.52
CA ALA A 112 -3.89 3.36 9.82
C ALA A 112 -3.41 4.80 9.96
N ASP A 113 -2.13 4.97 10.26
CA ASP A 113 -1.47 6.27 10.35
C ASP A 113 -0.71 6.62 9.06
N LEU A 114 -0.63 5.67 8.13
CA LEU A 114 -0.11 5.84 6.79
C LEU A 114 -0.73 4.82 5.84
N ILE A 115 -1.03 5.23 4.61
CA ILE A 115 -1.30 4.34 3.49
C ILE A 115 -0.13 4.42 2.52
N VAL A 116 0.47 3.27 2.18
CA VAL A 116 1.55 3.19 1.19
C VAL A 116 1.04 2.46 -0.05
N MET A 117 1.09 3.12 -1.19
CA MET A 117 0.58 2.59 -2.46
C MET A 117 1.68 2.50 -3.51
N GLY A 118 1.72 1.38 -4.21
CA GLY A 118 2.53 1.25 -5.41
C GLY A 118 1.85 1.95 -6.60
N LEU A 119 2.65 2.60 -7.44
CA LEU A 119 2.18 3.18 -8.69
C LEU A 119 2.74 2.39 -9.85
N ARG A 120 1.84 1.88 -10.72
CA ARG A 120 2.24 1.37 -12.02
C ARG A 120 2.55 2.54 -12.95
N TYR A 121 3.68 2.44 -13.64
CA TYR A 121 3.97 3.35 -14.71
C TYR A 121 3.26 2.87 -15.97
N LYS A 122 2.14 3.49 -16.30
CA LYS A 122 1.49 3.31 -17.61
C LYS A 122 1.72 4.56 -18.44
N ARG A 123 2.46 4.41 -19.52
CA ARG A 123 2.56 5.47 -20.52
C ARG A 123 1.33 5.40 -21.40
N ARG A 124 0.52 6.46 -21.40
CA ARG A 124 -0.53 6.59 -22.41
C ARG A 124 0.09 6.84 -23.78
N PHE A 125 -0.59 6.38 -24.82
CA PHE A 125 -0.29 6.77 -26.17
C PHE A 125 -0.28 8.31 -26.25
N GLY A 126 0.85 8.91 -26.60
CA GLY A 126 1.03 10.38 -26.57
C GLY A 126 1.80 10.94 -25.36
N GLY A 127 2.27 10.09 -24.45
CA GLY A 127 3.25 10.47 -23.41
C GLY A 127 2.71 10.93 -22.07
N GLY A 128 1.38 10.89 -21.83
CA GLY A 128 0.79 11.19 -20.52
C GLY A 128 0.92 10.02 -19.54
N TRP A 129 1.14 10.34 -18.26
CA TRP A 129 1.11 9.38 -17.19
C TRP A 129 -0.32 9.16 -16.68
N ASP A 130 -0.66 7.91 -16.32
CA ASP A 130 -1.98 7.54 -15.80
C ASP A 130 -1.85 6.79 -14.47
N ALA A 131 -2.32 7.42 -13.39
CA ALA A 131 -2.37 6.83 -12.05
C ALA A 131 -3.56 5.85 -11.86
N GLY A 132 -4.39 5.66 -12.87
CA GLY A 132 -5.63 4.90 -12.74
C GLY A 132 -6.69 5.62 -11.90
N ARG A 133 -7.64 4.86 -11.36
CA ARG A 133 -8.75 5.41 -10.56
C ARG A 133 -8.54 5.30 -9.06
N THR A 134 -7.90 4.24 -8.61
CA THR A 134 -7.79 3.89 -7.18
C THR A 134 -6.91 4.86 -6.42
N VAL A 135 -5.70 5.12 -6.88
CA VAL A 135 -4.74 6.00 -6.19
C VAL A 135 -5.27 7.43 -6.06
N PRO A 136 -5.77 8.08 -7.12
CA PRO A 136 -6.35 9.43 -7.00
C PRO A 136 -7.56 9.47 -6.05
N TYR A 137 -8.37 8.42 -6.02
CA TYR A 137 -9.51 8.34 -5.09
C TYR A 137 -9.03 8.28 -3.65
N VAL A 138 -8.08 7.39 -3.33
CA VAL A 138 -7.54 7.23 -1.96
C VAL A 138 -6.87 8.53 -1.51
N MET A 139 -6.04 9.15 -2.35
CA MET A 139 -5.39 10.43 -2.03
C MET A 139 -6.38 11.55 -1.72
N ARG A 140 -7.53 11.55 -2.37
CA ARG A 140 -8.56 12.59 -2.21
C ARG A 140 -9.44 12.36 -0.99
N ASN A 141 -9.69 11.10 -0.61
CA ASN A 141 -10.72 10.75 0.37
C ASN A 141 -10.15 10.17 1.69
N SER A 142 -8.88 9.80 1.75
CA SER A 142 -8.27 9.29 2.97
C SER A 142 -8.06 10.38 4.01
N THR A 143 -8.30 10.06 5.27
CA THR A 143 -7.92 10.89 6.42
C THR A 143 -6.48 10.62 6.87
N ALA A 144 -5.93 9.44 6.56
CA ALA A 144 -4.53 9.14 6.78
C ALA A 144 -3.65 9.71 5.65
N PRO A 145 -2.40 10.08 5.92
CA PRO A 145 -1.43 10.40 4.87
C PRO A 145 -1.32 9.26 3.85
N VAL A 146 -1.12 9.61 2.58
CA VAL A 146 -0.95 8.63 1.49
C VAL A 146 0.39 8.87 0.82
N TRP A 147 1.25 7.86 0.87
CA TRP A 147 2.53 7.89 0.17
C TRP A 147 2.48 6.92 -1.00
N CYS A 148 2.90 7.40 -2.15
CA CYS A 148 2.95 6.61 -3.37
C CYS A 148 4.39 6.41 -3.80
N ARG A 149 4.77 5.16 -4.05
CA ARG A 149 6.05 4.83 -4.66
C ARG A 149 5.83 4.24 -6.05
N ARG A 150 6.44 4.85 -7.04
CA ARG A 150 6.43 4.34 -8.41
C ARG A 150 7.38 3.14 -8.52
N ALA A 151 6.95 2.09 -9.21
CA ALA A 151 7.83 0.99 -9.59
C ALA A 151 8.99 1.55 -10.45
N GLU A 152 10.19 1.04 -10.20
CA GLU A 152 11.35 1.37 -11.03
C GLU A 152 11.14 0.73 -12.41
N THR A 153 11.26 1.53 -13.46
CA THR A 153 11.28 1.00 -14.82
C THR A 153 12.74 0.69 -15.19
N GLU A 154 13.00 -0.51 -15.68
CA GLU A 154 14.34 -0.92 -16.14
C GLU A 154 14.92 0.01 -17.22
N GLU A 155 14.07 0.80 -17.88
CA GLU A 155 14.47 1.76 -18.92
C GLU A 155 15.33 2.93 -18.43
N LEU A 156 15.33 3.25 -17.13
CA LEU A 156 16.15 4.33 -16.57
C LEU A 156 17.55 3.86 -16.13
N ALA A 157 17.80 2.56 -16.11
CA ALA A 157 19.10 2.00 -15.74
C ALA A 157 20.13 1.98 -16.89
N HIS A 158 19.73 2.37 -18.11
CA HIS A 158 20.59 2.33 -19.31
C HIS A 158 20.65 3.70 -20.01
N THR A 159 21.04 4.74 -19.28
CA THR A 159 21.58 5.94 -19.95
C THR A 159 23.02 6.10 -19.52
N PRO A 160 23.99 5.92 -20.42
CA PRO A 160 25.42 6.10 -20.16
C PRO A 160 25.79 7.54 -19.84
#